data_fd9fb058e893309269f3ca6a301c74f4
#
_entry.id   fd9fb058e893309269f3ca6a301c74f4
#
_cell.length_a   1.000
_cell.length_b   1.000
_cell.length_c   1.000
_cell.angle_alpha   90.00
_cell.angle_beta   90.00
_cell.angle_gamma   90.00
#
_symmetry.space_group_name_H-M   'P 1'
#
loop_
_entity.id
_entity.type
_entity.pdbx_description
1 polymer ?
#
loop_
_entity_poly.entity_id
_entity_poly.type
_entity_poly.pdbx_seq_one_letter_code
_entity_poly.pdbx_strand_id
1 'polypeptide(L)'
;MSIINATTLKEIINSTLEHNINIKAISIENKAQQKAFEGVENIYNPTATVGANYSQLDLDMREVQVGNTGTAFLKLGMTLYDGGKNQAIKDQKNFEYHAGVYDTDTAKKELILQVVTLFYQIKTVGDTIKVFQDKGKTLKAQYERVQTQYNIKMTTVDEVLKLQSEYETNQYTIAELKYQESSLIRNISLLANQKINKFDYSTLPDVKNLTLQESTEIEALKMNILAKGETIKIASSVNKPQVKLENSLNLYGYSDYNNNILTDLPTTQNQLMVSLTYNLYDTTSKKRIEVAQLEKLASEERLNFRREEEKMNFDLAKQKLNTQLLKLNSLKSAVQMGKSVYEIITIKYQNGIVDNITYLDALSKKIFNEALYKQALNNYEIAKANYYFNSGVDYKSVLKKW
;
A
#
# COMPACT_ATOMS: atom_id res chain seq x y z
N MET A 1 -23.77 -2.38 -5.18
CA MET A 1 -23.01 -2.75 -3.98
C MET A 1 -23.59 -4.06 -3.45
N SER A 2 -22.89 -5.17 -3.56
CA SER A 2 -23.37 -6.47 -3.04
C SER A 2 -23.30 -6.48 -1.51
N ILE A 3 -24.28 -7.09 -0.86
CA ILE A 3 -24.35 -7.24 0.61
C ILE A 3 -23.82 -8.63 0.92
N ILE A 4 -22.74 -8.71 1.68
CA ILE A 4 -22.22 -9.98 2.18
C ILE A 4 -22.86 -10.27 3.55
N ASN A 5 -23.55 -11.40 3.65
CA ASN A 5 -24.14 -11.87 4.91
C ASN A 5 -23.08 -12.64 5.71
N ALA A 6 -22.86 -12.24 6.96
CA ALA A 6 -21.98 -12.87 7.96
C ALA A 6 -20.66 -13.39 7.38
N THR A 7 -19.61 -12.57 7.45
CA THR A 7 -18.34 -12.84 6.79
C THR A 7 -17.26 -13.17 7.80
N THR A 8 -16.56 -14.26 7.56
CA THR A 8 -15.33 -14.61 8.26
C THR A 8 -14.22 -13.64 7.88
N LEU A 9 -13.20 -13.50 8.72
CA LEU A 9 -12.01 -12.69 8.41
C LEU A 9 -11.40 -13.04 7.05
N LYS A 10 -11.32 -14.34 6.73
CA LYS A 10 -10.77 -14.83 5.46
C LYS A 10 -11.58 -14.36 4.25
N GLU A 11 -12.90 -14.40 4.33
CA GLU A 11 -13.78 -13.92 3.26
C GLU A 11 -13.66 -12.41 3.06
N ILE A 12 -13.54 -11.63 4.15
CA ILE A 12 -13.30 -10.19 4.07
C ILE A 12 -11.96 -9.90 3.39
N ILE A 13 -10.89 -10.59 3.76
CA ILE A 13 -9.57 -10.43 3.16
C ILE A 13 -9.62 -10.75 1.65
N ASN A 14 -10.19 -11.90 1.27
CA ASN A 14 -10.29 -12.30 -0.14
C ASN A 14 -11.09 -11.28 -0.95
N SER A 15 -12.25 -10.88 -0.44
CA SER A 15 -13.08 -9.85 -1.07
C SER A 15 -12.34 -8.51 -1.19
N THR A 16 -11.60 -8.12 -0.16
CA THR A 16 -10.81 -6.89 -0.18
C THR A 16 -9.70 -6.95 -1.22
N LEU A 17 -8.95 -8.04 -1.30
CA LEU A 17 -7.89 -8.23 -2.31
C LEU A 17 -8.44 -8.18 -3.74
N GLU A 18 -9.66 -8.67 -3.95
CA GLU A 18 -10.31 -8.70 -5.27
C GLU A 18 -10.92 -7.37 -5.67
N HIS A 19 -11.52 -6.64 -4.73
CA HIS A 19 -12.35 -5.47 -5.02
C HIS A 19 -11.72 -4.13 -4.61
N ASN A 20 -10.61 -4.11 -3.86
CA ASN A 20 -9.98 -2.89 -3.40
C ASN A 20 -9.51 -2.03 -4.59
N ILE A 21 -9.95 -0.76 -4.62
CA ILE A 21 -9.67 0.16 -5.72
C ILE A 21 -8.18 0.52 -5.77
N ASN A 22 -7.52 0.68 -4.61
CA ASN A 22 -6.09 1.02 -4.55
C ASN A 22 -5.21 -0.13 -5.08
N ILE A 23 -5.51 -1.37 -4.70
CA ILE A 23 -4.80 -2.55 -5.26
C ILE A 23 -5.02 -2.67 -6.77
N LYS A 24 -6.23 -2.37 -7.26
CA LYS A 24 -6.49 -2.31 -8.71
C LYS A 24 -5.65 -1.23 -9.38
N ALA A 25 -5.54 -0.04 -8.80
CA ALA A 25 -4.69 1.04 -9.33
C ALA A 25 -3.23 0.61 -9.42
N ILE A 26 -2.63 0.09 -8.34
CA ILE A 26 -1.25 -0.43 -8.31
C ILE A 26 -1.06 -1.55 -9.34
N SER A 27 -2.04 -2.46 -9.48
CA SER A 27 -1.99 -3.53 -10.49
C SER A 27 -2.01 -2.99 -11.94
N ILE A 28 -2.74 -1.89 -12.19
CA ILE A 28 -2.77 -1.21 -13.50
C ILE A 28 -1.45 -0.51 -13.75
N GLU A 29 -0.86 0.14 -12.75
CA GLU A 29 0.48 0.75 -12.83
C GLU A 29 1.54 -0.30 -13.17
N ASN A 30 1.51 -1.46 -12.52
CA ASN A 30 2.42 -2.56 -12.85
C ASN A 30 2.19 -3.11 -14.27
N LYS A 31 0.94 -3.19 -14.74
CA LYS A 31 0.65 -3.52 -16.16
C LYS A 31 1.20 -2.47 -17.11
N ALA A 32 1.19 -1.18 -16.73
CA ALA A 32 1.82 -0.13 -17.55
C ALA A 32 3.35 -0.32 -17.62
N GLN A 33 4.00 -0.68 -16.50
CA GLN A 33 5.43 -1.03 -16.48
C GLN A 33 5.73 -2.27 -17.35
N GLN A 34 4.86 -3.30 -17.30
CA GLN A 34 4.95 -4.47 -18.19
C GLN A 34 4.87 -4.05 -19.66
N LYS A 35 3.92 -3.18 -20.02
CA LYS A 35 3.81 -2.67 -21.40
C LYS A 35 5.00 -1.81 -21.81
N ALA A 36 5.59 -1.07 -20.88
CA ALA A 36 6.82 -0.33 -21.13
C ALA A 36 8.00 -1.26 -21.40
N PHE A 37 8.09 -2.40 -20.67
CA PHE A 37 9.08 -3.44 -20.96
C PHE A 37 8.82 -4.11 -22.31
N GLU A 38 7.60 -4.57 -22.60
CA GLU A 38 7.21 -5.15 -23.90
C GLU A 38 7.51 -4.18 -25.07
N GLY A 39 7.31 -2.87 -24.87
CA GLY A 39 7.59 -1.84 -25.87
C GLY A 39 9.08 -1.71 -26.26
N VAL A 40 9.99 -2.11 -25.36
CA VAL A 40 11.43 -2.08 -25.63
C VAL A 40 12.02 -3.44 -26.01
N GLU A 41 11.23 -4.52 -26.01
CA GLU A 41 11.73 -5.85 -26.42
C GLU A 41 12.26 -5.88 -27.85
N ASN A 42 11.62 -5.10 -28.72
CA ASN A 42 11.92 -5.02 -30.15
C ASN A 42 12.63 -3.70 -30.55
N ILE A 43 13.35 -3.08 -29.61
CA ILE A 43 13.97 -1.76 -29.79
C ILE A 43 15.02 -1.71 -30.93
N TYR A 44 15.50 -2.89 -31.38
CA TYR A 44 16.40 -3.02 -32.53
C TYR A 44 15.66 -3.21 -33.85
N ASN A 45 14.35 -3.34 -33.89
CA ASN A 45 13.60 -3.50 -35.12
C ASN A 45 13.71 -2.24 -35.98
N PRO A 46 13.68 -2.39 -37.32
CA PRO A 46 13.67 -1.26 -38.23
C PRO A 46 12.47 -0.36 -37.97
N THR A 47 12.70 0.95 -38.08
CA THR A 47 11.65 1.96 -38.08
C THR A 47 11.38 2.45 -39.48
N ALA A 48 10.11 2.61 -39.86
CA ALA A 48 9.69 3.19 -41.12
C ALA A 48 9.00 4.51 -40.86
N THR A 49 9.45 5.57 -41.57
CA THR A 49 8.85 6.90 -41.47
C THR A 49 8.53 7.41 -42.86
N VAL A 50 7.30 7.87 -43.09
CA VAL A 50 6.86 8.55 -44.28
C VAL A 50 6.61 10.01 -43.93
N GLY A 51 7.02 10.91 -44.81
CA GLY A 51 6.83 12.34 -44.60
C GLY A 51 6.89 13.14 -45.91
N ALA A 52 6.50 14.39 -45.84
CA ALA A 52 6.63 15.32 -46.93
C ALA A 52 7.01 16.70 -46.38
N ASN A 53 7.86 17.42 -47.13
CA ASN A 53 8.28 18.77 -46.84
C ASN A 53 8.14 19.63 -48.08
N TYR A 54 7.84 20.89 -47.90
CA TYR A 54 7.91 21.89 -48.93
C TYR A 54 8.89 22.97 -48.41
N SER A 55 9.83 23.33 -49.30
CA SER A 55 10.84 24.36 -49.04
C SER A 55 10.72 25.40 -50.07
N GLN A 56 10.66 26.66 -49.71
CA GLN A 56 10.71 27.83 -50.54
C GLN A 56 11.92 28.64 -50.12
N LEU A 57 12.80 28.90 -51.10
CA LEU A 57 13.97 29.74 -50.94
C LEU A 57 13.72 31.07 -51.64
N ASP A 58 13.90 32.17 -50.96
CA ASP A 58 13.90 33.49 -51.54
C ASP A 58 15.35 33.82 -51.91
N LEU A 59 15.66 33.73 -53.22
CA LEU A 59 17.04 33.77 -53.71
C LEU A 59 17.19 34.75 -54.84
N ASP A 60 18.21 35.58 -54.73
CA ASP A 60 18.79 36.35 -55.88
C ASP A 60 19.52 35.45 -56.90
N MET A 61 19.73 34.11 -56.55
CA MET A 61 20.45 33.14 -57.36
C MET A 61 19.55 32.07 -58.02
N ARG A 62 18.36 32.42 -58.47
CA ARG A 62 17.41 31.52 -59.16
C ARG A 62 17.96 30.91 -60.47
N GLU A 63 19.00 31.45 -61.02
CA GLU A 63 19.64 30.90 -62.20
C GLU A 63 20.38 29.58 -61.93
N VAL A 64 20.90 29.37 -60.73
CA VAL A 64 21.72 28.21 -60.34
C VAL A 64 21.13 27.37 -59.19
N GLN A 65 19.98 27.77 -58.64
CA GLN A 65 19.28 27.05 -57.55
C GLN A 65 17.79 26.97 -57.80
N VAL A 66 17.16 25.95 -57.20
CA VAL A 66 15.71 25.77 -57.24
C VAL A 66 15.07 26.60 -56.13
N GLY A 67 14.12 27.49 -56.51
CA GLY A 67 13.39 28.34 -55.55
C GLY A 67 12.41 27.52 -54.68
N ASN A 68 11.70 26.59 -55.29
CA ASN A 68 10.70 25.76 -54.55
C ASN A 68 10.98 24.28 -54.76
N THR A 69 11.01 23.54 -53.65
CA THR A 69 11.19 22.10 -53.65
C THR A 69 10.14 21.42 -52.77
N GLY A 70 9.30 20.59 -53.37
CA GLY A 70 8.46 19.63 -52.65
C GLY A 70 9.16 18.29 -52.56
N THR A 71 9.25 17.70 -51.38
CA THR A 71 9.86 16.37 -51.17
C THR A 71 8.90 15.48 -50.43
N ALA A 72 8.57 14.32 -51.01
CA ALA A 72 7.94 13.21 -50.26
C ALA A 72 9.00 12.10 -50.02
N PHE A 73 9.05 11.56 -48.84
CA PHE A 73 10.08 10.59 -48.51
C PHE A 73 9.55 9.40 -47.76
N LEU A 74 10.17 8.23 -47.96
CA LEU A 74 10.08 7.03 -47.12
C LEU A 74 11.48 6.74 -46.60
N LYS A 75 11.58 6.72 -45.24
CA LYS A 75 12.84 6.50 -44.54
C LYS A 75 12.73 5.22 -43.71
N LEU A 76 13.66 4.28 -43.93
CA LEU A 76 13.84 3.06 -43.13
C LEU A 76 15.12 3.22 -42.32
N GLY A 77 15.03 3.12 -40.98
CA GLY A 77 16.17 3.25 -40.10
C GLY A 77 16.31 2.06 -39.16
N MET A 78 17.55 1.62 -38.93
CA MET A 78 17.87 0.55 -37.99
C MET A 78 19.17 0.87 -37.26
N THR A 79 19.17 0.67 -35.94
CA THR A 79 20.38 0.77 -35.12
C THR A 79 21.08 -0.58 -35.14
N LEU A 80 22.30 -0.65 -35.71
CA LEU A 80 23.09 -1.89 -35.77
C LEU A 80 23.91 -2.10 -34.50
N TYR A 81 24.39 -0.99 -33.90
CA TYR A 81 25.15 -0.99 -32.66
C TYR A 81 25.04 0.38 -31.97
N ASP A 82 24.82 0.39 -30.67
CA ASP A 82 24.62 1.61 -29.87
C ASP A 82 25.42 1.63 -28.55
N GLY A 83 26.52 0.87 -28.52
CA GLY A 83 27.33 0.75 -27.31
C GLY A 83 26.68 -0.07 -26.20
N GLY A 84 25.60 -0.81 -26.50
CA GLY A 84 24.82 -1.61 -25.54
C GLY A 84 23.73 -0.81 -24.82
N LYS A 85 23.39 0.40 -25.33
CA LYS A 85 22.36 1.26 -24.75
C LYS A 85 20.98 0.59 -24.75
N ASN A 86 20.56 0.08 -25.91
CA ASN A 86 19.23 -0.51 -26.06
C ASN A 86 19.06 -1.77 -25.21
N GLN A 87 20.11 -2.61 -25.11
CA GLN A 87 20.09 -3.76 -24.21
C GLN A 87 19.94 -3.33 -22.75
N ALA A 88 20.70 -2.31 -22.32
CA ALA A 88 20.61 -1.78 -20.95
C ALA A 88 19.23 -1.14 -20.66
N ILE A 89 18.60 -0.49 -21.66
CA ILE A 89 17.21 0.02 -21.52
C ILE A 89 16.22 -1.15 -21.33
N LYS A 90 16.38 -2.21 -22.12
CA LYS A 90 15.54 -3.42 -22.00
C LYS A 90 15.66 -4.05 -20.60
N ASP A 91 16.90 -4.25 -20.13
CA ASP A 91 17.18 -4.83 -18.83
C ASP A 91 16.69 -3.93 -17.68
N GLN A 92 16.87 -2.60 -17.80
CA GLN A 92 16.31 -1.61 -16.88
C GLN A 92 14.78 -1.74 -16.75
N LYS A 93 14.07 -1.76 -17.90
CA LYS A 93 12.61 -1.88 -17.92
C LYS A 93 12.11 -3.21 -17.36
N ASN A 94 12.86 -4.30 -17.60
CA ASN A 94 12.58 -5.59 -17.00
C ASN A 94 12.71 -5.55 -15.46
N PHE A 95 13.77 -4.96 -14.93
CA PHE A 95 13.94 -4.82 -13.47
C PHE A 95 12.89 -3.90 -12.85
N GLU A 96 12.52 -2.79 -13.50
CA GLU A 96 11.45 -1.90 -13.05
C GLU A 96 10.09 -2.64 -13.00
N TYR A 97 9.77 -3.44 -14.01
CA TYR A 97 8.57 -4.27 -14.01
C TYR A 97 8.56 -5.29 -12.85
N HIS A 98 9.67 -6.00 -12.61
CA HIS A 98 9.76 -6.95 -11.51
C HIS A 98 9.70 -6.26 -10.14
N ALA A 99 10.28 -5.06 -9.98
CA ALA A 99 10.11 -4.25 -8.78
C ALA A 99 8.62 -3.95 -8.53
N GLY A 100 7.88 -3.52 -9.55
CA GLY A 100 6.44 -3.26 -9.45
C GLY A 100 5.60 -4.50 -9.10
N VAL A 101 6.02 -5.71 -9.49
CA VAL A 101 5.39 -6.97 -9.04
C VAL A 101 5.54 -7.13 -7.53
N TYR A 102 6.76 -6.94 -7.00
CA TYR A 102 7.03 -7.03 -5.56
C TYR A 102 6.34 -5.91 -4.76
N ASP A 103 6.32 -4.68 -5.30
CA ASP A 103 5.58 -3.55 -4.68
C ASP A 103 4.08 -3.84 -4.60
N THR A 104 3.51 -4.45 -5.63
CA THR A 104 2.10 -4.91 -5.63
C THR A 104 1.84 -5.93 -4.52
N ASP A 105 2.73 -6.89 -4.32
CA ASP A 105 2.58 -7.90 -3.26
C ASP A 105 2.82 -7.31 -1.87
N THR A 106 3.69 -6.31 -1.73
CA THR A 106 3.87 -5.53 -0.50
C THR A 106 2.59 -4.78 -0.14
N ALA A 107 1.99 -4.06 -1.10
CA ALA A 107 0.73 -3.35 -0.89
C ALA A 107 -0.42 -4.30 -0.48
N LYS A 108 -0.48 -5.51 -1.04
CA LYS A 108 -1.46 -6.53 -0.62
C LYS A 108 -1.24 -6.98 0.82
N LYS A 109 0.01 -7.20 1.24
CA LYS A 109 0.35 -7.56 2.63
C LYS A 109 -0.11 -6.48 3.61
N GLU A 110 0.23 -5.22 3.33
CA GLU A 110 -0.17 -4.08 4.16
C GLU A 110 -1.71 -3.98 4.28
N LEU A 111 -2.40 -4.12 3.16
CA LEU A 111 -3.87 -4.10 3.13
C LEU A 111 -4.47 -5.24 3.98
N ILE A 112 -3.92 -6.45 3.91
CA ILE A 112 -4.37 -7.58 4.73
C ILE A 112 -4.19 -7.25 6.22
N LEU A 113 -3.04 -6.74 6.62
CA LEU A 113 -2.77 -6.36 8.02
C LEU A 113 -3.73 -5.26 8.50
N GLN A 114 -4.03 -4.29 7.64
CA GLN A 114 -5.01 -3.24 7.93
C GLN A 114 -6.41 -3.83 8.14
N VAL A 115 -6.85 -4.74 7.28
CA VAL A 115 -8.15 -5.44 7.41
C VAL A 115 -8.21 -6.24 8.69
N VAL A 116 -7.17 -7.02 9.04
CA VAL A 116 -7.09 -7.79 10.29
C VAL A 116 -7.19 -6.86 11.50
N THR A 117 -6.48 -5.76 11.48
CA THR A 117 -6.50 -4.77 12.56
C THR A 117 -7.89 -4.18 12.76
N LEU A 118 -8.54 -3.72 11.68
CA LEU A 118 -9.90 -3.19 11.73
C LEU A 118 -10.92 -4.24 12.21
N PHE A 119 -10.81 -5.47 11.73
CA PHE A 119 -11.68 -6.57 12.12
C PHE A 119 -11.67 -6.80 13.63
N TYR A 120 -10.50 -6.90 14.25
CA TYR A 120 -10.40 -7.11 15.70
C TYR A 120 -10.67 -5.82 16.50
N GLN A 121 -10.46 -4.62 15.92
CA GLN A 121 -10.90 -3.38 16.54
C GLN A 121 -12.43 -3.29 16.60
N ILE A 122 -13.14 -3.64 15.53
CA ILE A 122 -14.62 -3.71 15.51
C ILE A 122 -15.10 -4.68 16.60
N LYS A 123 -14.48 -5.86 16.69
CA LYS A 123 -14.79 -6.82 17.73
C LYS A 123 -14.59 -6.25 19.13
N THR A 124 -13.48 -5.56 19.35
CA THR A 124 -13.19 -4.93 20.65
C THR A 124 -14.26 -3.93 21.05
N VAL A 125 -14.64 -3.04 20.13
CA VAL A 125 -15.68 -2.04 20.41
C VAL A 125 -17.04 -2.71 20.64
N GLY A 126 -17.43 -3.69 19.82
CA GLY A 126 -18.68 -4.43 19.98
C GLY A 126 -18.74 -5.21 21.30
N ASP A 127 -17.64 -5.84 21.74
CA ASP A 127 -17.55 -6.51 23.03
C ASP A 127 -17.61 -5.51 24.19
N THR A 128 -16.99 -4.33 24.04
CA THR A 128 -17.04 -3.24 25.03
C THR A 128 -18.45 -2.66 25.15
N ILE A 129 -19.17 -2.46 24.04
CA ILE A 129 -20.57 -2.05 24.05
C ILE A 129 -21.42 -3.00 24.88
N LYS A 130 -21.25 -4.33 24.74
CA LYS A 130 -21.99 -5.32 25.53
C LYS A 130 -21.71 -5.18 27.04
N VAL A 131 -20.44 -4.97 27.41
CA VAL A 131 -20.04 -4.77 28.81
C VAL A 131 -20.73 -3.51 29.40
N PHE A 132 -20.76 -2.39 28.64
CA PHE A 132 -21.41 -1.15 29.08
C PHE A 132 -22.95 -1.25 29.06
N GLN A 133 -23.53 -2.04 28.14
CA GLN A 133 -24.97 -2.35 28.17
C GLN A 133 -25.37 -3.12 29.42
N ASP A 134 -24.56 -4.10 29.84
CA ASP A 134 -24.82 -4.85 31.06
C ASP A 134 -24.62 -4.00 32.32
N LYS A 135 -23.62 -3.07 32.34
CA LYS A 135 -23.51 -2.01 33.35
C LYS A 135 -24.79 -1.17 33.41
N GLY A 136 -25.29 -0.74 32.24
CA GLY A 136 -26.49 0.09 32.15
C GLY A 136 -27.74 -0.59 32.71
N LYS A 137 -27.94 -1.90 32.46
CA LYS A 137 -29.01 -2.68 33.07
C LYS A 137 -28.90 -2.70 34.60
N THR A 138 -27.68 -2.94 35.12
CA THR A 138 -27.40 -2.93 36.56
C THR A 138 -27.68 -1.57 37.20
N LEU A 139 -27.18 -0.49 36.60
CA LEU A 139 -27.40 0.87 37.08
C LEU A 139 -28.89 1.25 37.09
N LYS A 140 -29.61 0.88 36.01
CA LYS A 140 -31.06 1.13 35.93
C LYS A 140 -31.82 0.42 37.05
N ALA A 141 -31.56 -0.85 37.28
CA ALA A 141 -32.20 -1.62 38.34
C ALA A 141 -31.91 -1.05 39.76
N GLN A 142 -30.67 -0.57 39.98
CA GLN A 142 -30.32 0.08 41.26
C GLN A 142 -30.96 1.46 41.39
N TYR A 143 -31.01 2.25 40.34
CA TYR A 143 -31.72 3.54 40.33
C TYR A 143 -33.21 3.37 40.67
N GLU A 144 -33.91 2.42 40.04
CA GLU A 144 -35.33 2.14 40.33
C GLU A 144 -35.55 1.71 41.78
N ARG A 145 -34.65 0.87 42.35
CA ARG A 145 -34.67 0.46 43.73
C ARG A 145 -34.47 1.62 44.70
N VAL A 146 -33.45 2.43 44.50
CA VAL A 146 -33.12 3.57 45.36
C VAL A 146 -34.17 4.68 45.25
N GLN A 147 -34.76 4.89 44.07
CA GLN A 147 -35.89 5.78 43.86
C GLN A 147 -37.11 5.33 44.68
N THR A 148 -37.39 4.04 44.76
CA THR A 148 -38.47 3.50 45.60
C THR A 148 -38.18 3.72 47.09
N GLN A 149 -36.95 3.49 47.56
CA GLN A 149 -36.50 3.75 48.91
C GLN A 149 -36.61 5.25 49.29
N TYR A 150 -36.26 6.14 48.38
CA TYR A 150 -36.42 7.59 48.56
C TYR A 150 -37.90 7.99 48.75
N ASN A 151 -38.78 7.43 47.92
CA ASN A 151 -40.22 7.76 48.01
C ASN A 151 -40.83 7.35 49.34
N ILE A 152 -40.29 6.34 50.01
CA ILE A 152 -40.71 5.93 51.39
C ILE A 152 -39.78 6.48 52.48
N LYS A 153 -38.91 7.47 52.14
CA LYS A 153 -38.00 8.19 53.07
C LYS A 153 -36.95 7.29 53.76
N MET A 154 -36.54 6.19 53.10
CA MET A 154 -35.48 5.28 53.56
C MET A 154 -34.08 5.60 53.04
N THR A 155 -33.96 6.55 52.13
CA THR A 155 -32.68 7.02 51.59
C THR A 155 -32.76 8.52 51.25
N THR A 156 -31.62 9.12 50.90
CA THR A 156 -31.49 10.56 50.59
C THR A 156 -31.54 10.80 49.05
N VAL A 157 -31.86 12.04 48.67
CA VAL A 157 -31.97 12.43 47.25
C VAL A 157 -30.63 12.33 46.51
N ASP A 158 -29.52 12.57 47.21
CA ASP A 158 -28.18 12.54 46.63
C ASP A 158 -27.78 11.14 46.14
N GLU A 159 -28.25 10.05 46.79
CA GLU A 159 -28.06 8.67 46.31
C GLU A 159 -28.82 8.42 45.01
N VAL A 160 -30.03 8.92 44.87
CA VAL A 160 -30.82 8.86 43.65
C VAL A 160 -30.13 9.59 42.52
N LEU A 161 -29.70 10.84 42.75
CA LEU A 161 -29.05 11.70 41.77
C LEU A 161 -27.71 11.12 41.29
N LYS A 162 -26.92 10.49 42.19
CA LYS A 162 -25.68 9.80 41.82
C LYS A 162 -25.93 8.65 40.87
N LEU A 163 -26.89 7.78 41.16
CA LEU A 163 -27.22 6.65 40.28
C LEU A 163 -27.77 7.09 38.93
N GLN A 164 -28.58 8.15 38.93
CA GLN A 164 -29.08 8.74 37.69
C GLN A 164 -27.93 9.31 36.85
N SER A 165 -27.01 10.06 37.46
CA SER A 165 -25.83 10.61 36.79
C SER A 165 -24.94 9.52 36.19
N GLU A 166 -24.68 8.43 36.95
CA GLU A 166 -23.91 7.29 36.45
C GLU A 166 -24.64 6.56 35.30
N TYR A 167 -25.95 6.42 35.37
CA TYR A 167 -26.74 5.82 34.29
C TYR A 167 -26.66 6.67 33.00
N GLU A 168 -26.87 7.99 33.07
CA GLU A 168 -26.81 8.90 31.94
C GLU A 168 -25.39 8.95 31.33
N THR A 169 -24.34 8.99 32.15
CA THR A 169 -22.95 8.91 31.71
C THR A 169 -22.67 7.59 30.97
N ASN A 170 -23.24 6.50 31.47
CA ASN A 170 -23.11 5.20 30.81
C ASN A 170 -23.85 5.15 29.46
N GLN A 171 -25.02 5.79 29.33
CA GLN A 171 -25.76 5.89 28.06
C GLN A 171 -24.96 6.71 27.03
N TYR A 172 -24.38 7.84 27.46
CA TYR A 172 -23.47 8.62 26.62
C TYR A 172 -22.29 7.76 26.12
N THR A 173 -21.62 7.02 27.01
CA THR A 173 -20.50 6.14 26.64
C THR A 173 -20.92 5.07 25.61
N ILE A 174 -22.10 4.48 25.77
CA ILE A 174 -22.63 3.51 24.79
C ILE A 174 -22.87 4.18 23.42
N ALA A 175 -23.39 5.40 23.39
CA ALA A 175 -23.62 6.13 22.17
C ALA A 175 -22.30 6.45 21.42
N GLU A 176 -21.28 6.88 22.15
CA GLU A 176 -19.93 7.12 21.63
C GLU A 176 -19.30 5.86 21.03
N LEU A 177 -19.37 4.72 21.77
CA LEU A 177 -18.85 3.44 21.31
C LEU A 177 -19.60 2.95 20.06
N LYS A 178 -20.92 3.14 19.96
CA LYS A 178 -21.69 2.79 18.74
C LYS A 178 -21.28 3.63 17.54
N TYR A 179 -21.00 4.92 17.75
CA TYR A 179 -20.47 5.78 16.70
C TYR A 179 -19.10 5.28 16.22
N GLN A 180 -18.19 4.95 17.16
CA GLN A 180 -16.88 4.39 16.86
C GLN A 180 -16.99 3.07 16.10
N GLU A 181 -17.86 2.15 16.52
CA GLU A 181 -18.14 0.89 15.81
C GLU A 181 -18.60 1.14 14.38
N SER A 182 -19.56 2.04 14.20
CA SER A 182 -20.07 2.43 12.87
C SER A 182 -18.97 3.01 11.97
N SER A 183 -18.07 3.84 12.53
CA SER A 183 -16.93 4.40 11.80
C SER A 183 -15.97 3.29 11.32
N LEU A 184 -15.61 2.36 12.20
CA LEU A 184 -14.72 1.23 11.85
C LEU A 184 -15.35 0.31 10.79
N ILE A 185 -16.66 0.02 10.90
CA ILE A 185 -17.40 -0.77 9.92
C ILE A 185 -17.41 -0.07 8.55
N ARG A 186 -17.55 1.24 8.50
CA ARG A 186 -17.47 2.00 7.25
C ARG A 186 -16.07 1.94 6.65
N ASN A 187 -15.02 2.03 7.48
CA ASN A 187 -13.63 1.95 7.03
C ASN A 187 -13.32 0.58 6.41
N ILE A 188 -13.67 -0.53 7.07
CA ILE A 188 -13.44 -1.87 6.49
C ILE A 188 -14.30 -2.10 5.23
N SER A 189 -15.53 -1.57 5.19
CA SER A 189 -16.40 -1.64 4.02
C SER A 189 -15.83 -0.83 2.84
N LEU A 190 -15.18 0.31 3.10
CA LEU A 190 -14.48 1.09 2.08
C LEU A 190 -13.29 0.30 1.51
N LEU A 191 -12.48 -0.33 2.37
CA LEU A 191 -11.35 -1.14 1.92
C LEU A 191 -11.81 -2.34 1.07
N ALA A 192 -12.89 -3.00 1.47
CA ALA A 192 -13.47 -4.12 0.74
C ALA A 192 -14.26 -3.68 -0.52
N ASN A 193 -14.50 -2.38 -0.69
CA ASN A 193 -15.41 -1.82 -1.69
C ASN A 193 -16.80 -2.49 -1.70
N GLN A 194 -17.24 -2.95 -0.52
CA GLN A 194 -18.49 -3.68 -0.30
C GLN A 194 -19.08 -3.37 1.06
N LYS A 195 -20.40 -3.44 1.22
CA LYS A 195 -21.07 -3.23 2.51
C LYS A 195 -20.99 -4.48 3.36
N ILE A 196 -20.30 -4.41 4.50
CA ILE A 196 -20.16 -5.49 5.48
C ILE A 196 -21.02 -5.15 6.69
N ASN A 197 -21.98 -6.02 7.05
CA ASN A 197 -22.92 -5.76 8.15
C ASN A 197 -22.79 -6.73 9.32
N LYS A 198 -22.22 -7.92 9.09
CA LYS A 198 -22.06 -8.95 10.11
C LYS A 198 -20.66 -9.54 10.05
N PHE A 199 -20.10 -9.77 11.22
CA PHE A 199 -18.76 -10.35 11.39
C PHE A 199 -18.87 -11.68 12.12
N ASP A 200 -18.28 -12.73 11.54
CA ASP A 200 -18.10 -14.02 12.19
C ASP A 200 -16.68 -14.07 12.76
N TYR A 201 -16.58 -14.00 14.08
CA TYR A 201 -15.30 -13.84 14.77
C TYR A 201 -14.66 -15.19 15.09
N SER A 202 -13.51 -15.41 14.49
CA SER A 202 -12.61 -16.52 14.82
C SER A 202 -11.31 -16.01 15.44
N THR A 203 -10.55 -16.90 16.05
CA THR A 203 -9.18 -16.64 16.52
C THR A 203 -8.20 -17.02 15.42
N LEU A 204 -7.10 -16.28 15.30
CA LEU A 204 -6.01 -16.67 14.44
C LEU A 204 -5.27 -17.90 15.02
N PRO A 205 -4.70 -18.77 14.17
CA PRO A 205 -3.87 -19.87 14.62
C PRO A 205 -2.73 -19.40 15.51
N ASP A 206 -2.32 -20.24 16.45
CA ASP A 206 -1.18 -19.94 17.31
C ASP A 206 0.11 -19.88 16.50
N VAL A 207 0.89 -18.85 16.78
CA VAL A 207 2.13 -18.57 16.09
C VAL A 207 3.28 -19.30 16.77
N LYS A 208 3.93 -20.22 16.06
CA LYS A 208 5.20 -20.82 16.49
C LYS A 208 6.36 -19.85 16.24
N ASN A 209 7.54 -20.13 16.79
CA ASN A 209 8.74 -19.35 16.50
C ASN A 209 8.97 -19.27 14.99
N LEU A 210 8.88 -18.04 14.46
CA LEU A 210 9.18 -17.72 13.06
C LEU A 210 10.64 -17.29 12.94
N THR A 211 11.20 -17.55 11.77
CA THR A 211 12.49 -16.99 11.34
C THR A 211 12.24 -15.82 10.43
N LEU A 212 13.05 -14.78 10.54
CA LEU A 212 13.00 -13.64 9.62
C LEU A 212 13.39 -14.09 8.21
N GLN A 213 12.57 -13.76 7.23
CA GLN A 213 12.81 -13.92 5.80
C GLN A 213 12.81 -12.53 5.14
N GLU A 214 13.56 -12.38 4.05
CA GLU A 214 13.52 -11.11 3.32
C GLU A 214 12.10 -10.85 2.77
N SER A 215 11.62 -9.63 2.99
CA SER A 215 10.29 -9.22 2.54
C SER A 215 10.24 -8.94 1.04
N THR A 216 9.02 -8.87 0.50
CA THR A 216 8.79 -8.42 -0.89
C THR A 216 9.26 -6.99 -1.12
N GLU A 217 9.26 -6.14 -0.10
CA GLU A 217 9.79 -4.78 -0.16
C GLU A 217 11.31 -4.76 -0.38
N ILE A 218 12.06 -5.62 0.32
CA ILE A 218 13.50 -5.80 0.10
C ILE A 218 13.78 -6.31 -1.33
N GLU A 219 12.98 -7.24 -1.84
CA GLU A 219 13.12 -7.73 -3.21
C GLU A 219 12.85 -6.63 -4.25
N ALA A 220 11.83 -5.78 -4.03
CA ALA A 220 11.57 -4.61 -4.87
C ALA A 220 12.76 -3.64 -4.90
N LEU A 221 13.34 -3.34 -3.74
CA LEU A 221 14.53 -2.48 -3.65
C LEU A 221 15.74 -3.07 -4.36
N LYS A 222 15.97 -4.40 -4.29
CA LYS A 222 17.03 -5.08 -5.05
C LYS A 222 16.82 -4.92 -6.56
N MET A 223 15.60 -5.11 -7.06
CA MET A 223 15.29 -4.91 -8.47
C MET A 223 15.53 -3.45 -8.90
N ASN A 224 15.13 -2.49 -8.08
CA ASN A 224 15.40 -1.07 -8.35
C ASN A 224 16.90 -0.75 -8.37
N ILE A 225 17.74 -1.38 -7.55
CA ILE A 225 19.19 -1.22 -7.58
C ILE A 225 19.78 -1.82 -8.88
N LEU A 226 19.26 -2.96 -9.34
CA LEU A 226 19.65 -3.54 -10.63
C LEU A 226 19.27 -2.60 -11.78
N ALA A 227 18.08 -2.02 -11.77
CA ALA A 227 17.64 -1.02 -12.75
C ALA A 227 18.57 0.22 -12.75
N LYS A 228 19.00 0.70 -11.58
CA LYS A 228 20.02 1.77 -11.45
C LYS A 228 21.38 1.36 -12.01
N GLY A 229 21.76 0.09 -11.89
CA GLY A 229 22.95 -0.46 -12.54
C GLY A 229 22.89 -0.35 -14.05
N GLU A 230 21.72 -0.62 -14.65
CA GLU A 230 21.50 -0.45 -16.09
C GLU A 230 21.50 1.05 -16.51
N THR A 231 21.01 1.94 -15.64
CA THR A 231 21.11 3.40 -15.88
C THR A 231 22.57 3.85 -16.06
N ILE A 232 23.52 3.27 -15.30
CA ILE A 232 24.94 3.55 -15.46
C ILE A 232 25.44 3.09 -16.84
N LYS A 233 25.00 1.89 -17.30
CA LYS A 233 25.36 1.36 -18.63
C LYS A 233 24.79 2.25 -19.75
N ILE A 234 23.53 2.72 -19.60
CA ILE A 234 22.89 3.66 -20.52
C ILE A 234 23.70 4.98 -20.60
N ALA A 235 24.07 5.54 -19.45
CA ALA A 235 24.86 6.76 -19.41
C ALA A 235 26.25 6.58 -20.04
N SER A 236 26.89 5.42 -19.84
CA SER A 236 28.23 5.12 -20.36
C SER A 236 28.25 4.78 -21.86
N SER A 237 27.09 4.39 -22.44
CA SER A 237 26.99 4.04 -23.86
C SER A 237 27.27 5.19 -24.80
N VAL A 238 27.08 6.44 -24.35
CA VAL A 238 27.39 7.66 -25.11
C VAL A 238 28.87 7.77 -25.47
N ASN A 239 29.74 7.17 -24.65
CA ASN A 239 31.19 7.13 -24.86
C ASN A 239 31.65 5.90 -25.70
N LYS A 240 30.72 5.20 -26.35
CA LYS A 240 31.00 4.07 -27.23
C LYS A 240 30.57 4.39 -28.66
N PRO A 241 31.18 3.72 -29.67
CA PRO A 241 30.74 3.90 -31.05
C PRO A 241 29.25 3.56 -31.25
N GLN A 242 28.59 4.26 -32.14
CA GLN A 242 27.22 3.98 -32.58
C GLN A 242 27.20 3.75 -34.08
N VAL A 243 26.56 2.68 -34.54
CA VAL A 243 26.41 2.32 -35.94
C VAL A 243 24.95 2.29 -36.30
N LYS A 244 24.55 3.08 -37.30
CA LYS A 244 23.18 3.12 -37.83
C LYS A 244 23.18 2.82 -39.32
N LEU A 245 22.16 2.08 -39.74
CA LEU A 245 21.82 1.85 -41.11
C LEU A 245 20.54 2.62 -41.45
N GLU A 246 20.56 3.37 -42.52
CA GLU A 246 19.43 4.16 -42.96
C GLU A 246 19.28 4.07 -44.48
N ASN A 247 18.06 3.81 -44.96
CA ASN A 247 17.69 3.90 -46.33
C ASN A 247 16.60 4.96 -46.51
N SER A 248 16.79 5.89 -47.41
CA SER A 248 15.81 6.91 -47.72
C SER A 248 15.48 6.93 -49.19
N LEU A 249 14.21 6.80 -49.55
CA LEU A 249 13.65 7.01 -50.85
C LEU A 249 12.97 8.35 -50.85
N ASN A 250 13.47 9.27 -51.69
CA ASN A 250 12.95 10.63 -51.81
C ASN A 250 12.36 10.84 -53.22
N LEU A 251 11.19 11.45 -53.26
CA LEU A 251 10.51 11.89 -54.48
C LEU A 251 10.48 13.41 -54.46
N TYR A 252 11.01 14.03 -55.50
CA TYR A 252 11.14 15.48 -55.57
C TYR A 252 10.22 16.07 -56.63
N GLY A 253 9.61 17.21 -56.34
CA GLY A 253 8.94 18.09 -57.26
C GLY A 253 9.58 19.49 -57.18
N TYR A 254 9.90 20.07 -58.29
CA TYR A 254 10.58 21.35 -58.36
C TYR A 254 9.74 22.39 -59.08
N SER A 255 9.85 23.66 -58.66
CA SER A 255 9.28 24.80 -59.34
C SER A 255 10.10 26.04 -59.04
N ASP A 256 9.92 27.08 -59.86
CA ASP A 256 10.65 28.34 -59.73
C ASP A 256 12.18 28.16 -59.89
N TYR A 257 12.61 27.65 -61.08
CA TYR A 257 14.01 27.46 -61.42
C TYR A 257 14.25 27.69 -62.92
N ASN A 258 15.50 27.95 -63.31
CA ASN A 258 15.90 28.15 -64.73
C ASN A 258 16.09 26.76 -65.41
N ASN A 259 15.14 26.36 -66.23
CA ASN A 259 15.18 25.11 -66.98
C ASN A 259 16.32 25.01 -68.00
N ASN A 260 16.95 26.15 -68.45
CA ASN A 260 18.05 26.14 -69.42
C ASN A 260 19.40 25.82 -68.75
N ILE A 261 19.47 25.93 -67.40
CA ILE A 261 20.70 25.72 -66.66
C ILE A 261 20.57 24.43 -65.80
N LEU A 262 19.40 24.22 -65.18
CA LEU A 262 19.12 23.10 -64.31
C LEU A 262 18.24 22.06 -65.07
N THR A 263 18.86 21.36 -66.05
CA THR A 263 18.13 20.47 -66.97
C THR A 263 17.88 19.04 -66.45
N ASP A 264 18.72 18.56 -65.53
CA ASP A 264 18.69 17.19 -65.04
C ASP A 264 18.46 17.10 -63.51
N LEU A 265 17.37 17.67 -63.05
CA LEU A 265 17.00 17.55 -61.61
C LEU A 265 16.45 16.13 -61.31
N PRO A 266 16.99 15.45 -60.32
CA PRO A 266 16.52 14.11 -59.98
C PRO A 266 15.13 14.14 -59.40
N THR A 267 14.15 13.49 -60.02
CA THR A 267 12.78 13.37 -59.50
C THR A 267 12.63 12.25 -58.44
N THR A 268 13.56 11.33 -58.44
CA THR A 268 13.59 10.22 -57.48
C THR A 268 15.04 9.92 -57.09
N GLN A 269 15.26 9.73 -55.76
CA GLN A 269 16.57 9.40 -55.25
C GLN A 269 16.40 8.32 -54.14
N ASN A 270 17.15 7.23 -54.28
CA ASN A 270 17.29 6.24 -53.22
C ASN A 270 18.72 6.29 -52.66
N GLN A 271 18.83 6.46 -51.33
CA GLN A 271 20.11 6.59 -50.66
C GLN A 271 20.19 5.56 -49.53
N LEU A 272 21.19 4.70 -49.55
CA LEU A 272 21.58 3.84 -48.46
C LEU A 272 22.78 4.42 -47.75
N MET A 273 22.67 4.63 -46.43
CA MET A 273 23.71 5.21 -45.60
C MET A 273 24.01 4.34 -44.40
N VAL A 274 25.28 4.04 -44.17
CA VAL A 274 25.80 3.50 -42.91
C VAL A 274 26.57 4.64 -42.22
N SER A 275 26.16 5.00 -41.00
CA SER A 275 26.84 6.00 -40.21
C SER A 275 27.49 5.39 -38.97
N LEU A 276 28.75 5.75 -38.72
CA LEU A 276 29.48 5.47 -37.48
C LEU A 276 29.70 6.80 -36.77
N THR A 277 29.20 6.91 -35.54
CA THR A 277 29.41 8.09 -34.69
C THR A 277 30.13 7.68 -33.42
N TYR A 278 31.16 8.43 -33.02
CA TYR A 278 31.90 8.20 -31.78
C TYR A 278 32.27 9.53 -31.14
N ASN A 279 31.81 9.72 -29.88
CA ASN A 279 32.11 10.92 -29.12
C ASN A 279 33.50 10.82 -28.47
N LEU A 280 34.47 11.53 -29.00
CA LEU A 280 35.85 11.50 -28.47
C LEU A 280 36.00 12.22 -27.12
N TYR A 281 35.24 13.28 -26.92
CA TYR A 281 35.32 14.09 -25.71
C TYR A 281 33.96 14.64 -25.31
N ASP A 282 33.49 14.29 -24.10
CA ASP A 282 32.28 14.85 -23.51
C ASP A 282 32.38 14.84 -21.98
N THR A 283 32.64 16.00 -21.39
CA THR A 283 32.71 16.17 -19.93
C THR A 283 31.37 16.00 -19.25
N THR A 284 30.28 16.36 -19.95
CA THR A 284 28.92 16.21 -19.42
C THR A 284 28.54 14.73 -19.24
N SER A 285 28.92 13.89 -20.18
CA SER A 285 28.70 12.42 -20.07
C SER A 285 29.43 11.82 -18.88
N LYS A 286 30.67 12.25 -18.59
CA LYS A 286 31.40 11.80 -17.41
C LYS A 286 30.64 12.11 -16.11
N LYS A 287 30.13 13.33 -15.99
CA LYS A 287 29.35 13.73 -14.81
C LYS A 287 28.00 13.00 -14.69
N ARG A 288 27.34 12.70 -15.81
CA ARG A 288 26.12 11.86 -15.81
C ARG A 288 26.39 10.46 -15.30
N ILE A 289 27.52 9.86 -15.65
CA ILE A 289 27.93 8.54 -15.15
C ILE A 289 28.18 8.60 -13.64
N GLU A 290 28.93 9.62 -13.15
CA GLU A 290 29.18 9.82 -11.73
C GLU A 290 27.85 9.98 -10.95
N VAL A 291 26.90 10.78 -11.47
CA VAL A 291 25.57 10.94 -10.85
C VAL A 291 24.84 9.60 -10.76
N ALA A 292 24.80 8.82 -11.85
CA ALA A 292 24.14 7.53 -11.86
C ALA A 292 24.77 6.53 -10.89
N GLN A 293 26.12 6.56 -10.74
CA GLN A 293 26.84 5.74 -9.76
C GLN A 293 26.49 6.12 -8.31
N LEU A 294 26.44 7.43 -8.01
CA LEU A 294 26.07 7.94 -6.69
C LEU A 294 24.60 7.62 -6.35
N GLU A 295 23.71 7.71 -7.32
CA GLU A 295 22.30 7.33 -7.13
C GLU A 295 22.13 5.83 -6.84
N LYS A 296 22.91 4.97 -7.52
CA LYS A 296 22.94 3.53 -7.21
C LYS A 296 23.46 3.29 -5.80
N LEU A 297 24.58 3.89 -5.43
CA LEU A 297 25.16 3.77 -4.08
C LEU A 297 24.17 4.24 -3.00
N ALA A 298 23.51 5.37 -3.21
CA ALA A 298 22.47 5.85 -2.29
C ALA A 298 21.31 4.86 -2.15
N SER A 299 20.95 4.14 -3.22
CA SER A 299 19.92 3.10 -3.18
C SER A 299 20.40 1.84 -2.43
N GLU A 300 21.67 1.48 -2.54
CA GLU A 300 22.29 0.39 -1.78
C GLU A 300 22.31 0.68 -0.27
N GLU A 301 22.63 1.92 0.13
CA GLU A 301 22.58 2.33 1.53
C GLU A 301 21.14 2.34 2.08
N ARG A 302 20.14 2.75 1.28
CA ARG A 302 18.74 2.64 1.66
C ARG A 302 18.30 1.18 1.85
N LEU A 303 18.77 0.26 1.01
CA LEU A 303 18.52 -1.17 1.17
C LEU A 303 19.10 -1.70 2.49
N ASN A 304 20.36 -1.32 2.82
CA ASN A 304 21.01 -1.70 4.08
C ASN A 304 20.19 -1.18 5.28
N PHE A 305 19.79 0.10 5.25
CA PHE A 305 18.95 0.68 6.29
C PHE A 305 17.62 -0.10 6.44
N ARG A 306 16.95 -0.41 5.32
CA ARG A 306 15.66 -1.10 5.35
C ARG A 306 15.77 -2.53 5.90
N ARG A 307 16.87 -3.22 5.62
CA ARG A 307 17.15 -4.54 6.22
C ARG A 307 17.31 -4.48 7.75
N GLU A 308 18.02 -3.48 8.26
CA GLU A 308 18.14 -3.31 9.71
C GLU A 308 16.80 -2.92 10.34
N GLU A 309 16.01 -2.09 9.66
CA GLU A 309 14.65 -1.74 10.10
C GLU A 309 13.73 -2.97 10.13
N GLU A 310 13.80 -3.87 9.13
CA GLU A 310 13.04 -5.13 9.15
C GLU A 310 13.40 -6.02 10.34
N LYS A 311 14.70 -6.16 10.64
CA LYS A 311 15.15 -6.93 11.82
C LYS A 311 14.59 -6.33 13.11
N MET A 312 14.70 -5.02 13.26
CA MET A 312 14.15 -4.31 14.42
C MET A 312 12.63 -4.52 14.53
N ASN A 313 11.89 -4.36 13.43
CA ASN A 313 10.43 -4.51 13.41
C ASN A 313 10.00 -5.95 13.72
N PHE A 314 10.73 -6.95 13.24
CA PHE A 314 10.50 -8.35 13.57
C PHE A 314 10.71 -8.62 15.07
N ASP A 315 11.80 -8.13 15.66
CA ASP A 315 12.08 -8.30 17.08
C ASP A 315 11.06 -7.58 17.96
N LEU A 316 10.67 -6.36 17.58
CA LEU A 316 9.60 -5.61 18.26
C LEU A 316 8.25 -6.33 18.16
N ALA A 317 7.91 -6.89 17.00
CA ALA A 317 6.66 -7.65 16.82
C ALA A 317 6.65 -8.90 17.71
N LYS A 318 7.78 -9.62 17.83
CA LYS A 318 7.95 -10.75 18.74
C LYS A 318 7.81 -10.36 20.22
N GLN A 319 8.46 -9.27 20.62
CA GLN A 319 8.32 -8.74 22.00
C GLN A 319 6.89 -8.29 22.28
N LYS A 320 6.23 -7.63 21.31
CA LYS A 320 4.83 -7.22 21.43
C LYS A 320 3.90 -8.41 21.62
N LEU A 321 4.08 -9.47 20.84
CA LEU A 321 3.30 -10.71 20.98
C LEU A 321 3.40 -11.29 22.41
N ASN A 322 4.63 -11.44 22.91
CA ASN A 322 4.88 -11.94 24.28
C ASN A 322 4.25 -11.03 25.34
N THR A 323 4.41 -9.71 25.18
CA THR A 323 3.82 -8.71 26.11
C THR A 323 2.29 -8.79 26.11
N GLN A 324 1.66 -8.94 24.93
CA GLN A 324 0.19 -9.08 24.87
C GLN A 324 -0.30 -10.39 25.50
N LEU A 325 0.45 -11.48 25.38
CA LEU A 325 0.13 -12.74 26.03
C LEU A 325 0.19 -12.62 27.57
N LEU A 326 1.25 -12.00 28.09
CA LEU A 326 1.38 -11.74 29.54
C LEU A 326 0.24 -10.83 30.03
N LYS A 327 -0.07 -9.75 29.30
CA LYS A 327 -1.16 -8.84 29.61
C LYS A 327 -2.51 -9.57 29.63
N LEU A 328 -2.76 -10.43 28.65
CA LEU A 328 -3.98 -11.23 28.57
C LEU A 328 -4.16 -12.12 29.79
N ASN A 329 -3.11 -12.84 30.20
CA ASN A 329 -3.12 -13.73 31.37
C ASN A 329 -3.35 -12.94 32.67
N SER A 330 -2.68 -11.80 32.85
CA SER A 330 -2.85 -10.93 34.02
C SER A 330 -4.28 -10.37 34.10
N LEU A 331 -4.83 -9.90 32.98
CA LEU A 331 -6.17 -9.35 32.93
C LEU A 331 -7.26 -10.44 33.14
N LYS A 332 -7.02 -11.67 32.69
CA LYS A 332 -7.90 -12.80 32.98
C LYS A 332 -8.06 -13.01 34.49
N SER A 333 -6.94 -12.96 35.23
CA SER A 333 -6.96 -13.05 36.70
C SER A 333 -7.63 -11.84 37.35
N ALA A 334 -7.34 -10.62 36.83
CA ALA A 334 -7.95 -9.38 37.34
C ALA A 334 -9.49 -9.36 37.16
N VAL A 335 -10.00 -9.88 36.05
CA VAL A 335 -11.45 -10.04 35.82
C VAL A 335 -12.06 -10.99 36.87
N GLN A 336 -11.44 -12.14 37.11
CA GLN A 336 -11.92 -13.10 38.08
C GLN A 336 -11.97 -12.49 39.49
N MET A 337 -10.88 -11.83 39.93
CA MET A 337 -10.83 -11.17 41.24
C MET A 337 -11.84 -10.03 41.36
N GLY A 338 -11.91 -9.17 40.32
CA GLY A 338 -12.87 -8.06 40.27
C GLY A 338 -14.32 -8.51 40.34
N LYS A 339 -14.65 -9.63 39.70
CA LYS A 339 -15.98 -10.25 39.78
C LYS A 339 -16.29 -10.74 41.20
N SER A 340 -15.38 -11.45 41.83
CA SER A 340 -15.56 -11.95 43.22
C SER A 340 -15.72 -10.80 44.21
N VAL A 341 -14.90 -9.73 44.10
CA VAL A 341 -15.04 -8.53 44.93
C VAL A 341 -16.40 -7.85 44.74
N TYR A 342 -16.85 -7.70 43.51
CA TYR A 342 -18.15 -7.13 43.19
C TYR A 342 -19.30 -7.95 43.79
N GLU A 343 -19.26 -9.27 43.70
CA GLU A 343 -20.27 -10.16 44.30
C GLU A 343 -20.35 -9.98 45.81
N ILE A 344 -19.22 -9.96 46.52
CA ILE A 344 -19.15 -9.76 47.97
C ILE A 344 -19.72 -8.39 48.36
N ILE A 345 -19.28 -7.31 47.66
CA ILE A 345 -19.73 -5.94 47.89
C ILE A 345 -21.23 -5.79 47.62
N THR A 346 -21.74 -6.47 46.58
CA THR A 346 -23.18 -6.46 46.28
C THR A 346 -24.01 -7.04 47.41
N ILE A 347 -23.59 -8.14 48.02
CA ILE A 347 -24.28 -8.77 49.18
C ILE A 347 -24.21 -7.80 50.37
N LYS A 348 -23.05 -7.20 50.67
CA LYS A 348 -22.90 -6.24 51.78
C LYS A 348 -23.76 -4.99 51.58
N TYR A 349 -23.84 -4.46 50.35
CA TYR A 349 -24.68 -3.32 50.02
C TYR A 349 -26.18 -3.63 50.17
N GLN A 350 -26.61 -4.85 49.75
CA GLN A 350 -27.99 -5.27 49.92
C GLN A 350 -28.40 -5.39 51.39
N ASN A 351 -27.44 -5.72 52.25
CA ASN A 351 -27.64 -5.86 53.71
C ASN A 351 -27.39 -4.52 54.47
N GLY A 352 -27.13 -3.42 53.77
CA GLY A 352 -26.87 -2.11 54.38
C GLY A 352 -25.51 -1.98 55.09
N ILE A 353 -24.56 -2.89 54.86
CA ILE A 353 -23.24 -2.90 55.53
C ILE A 353 -22.25 -1.93 54.86
N VAL A 354 -22.41 -1.66 53.58
CA VAL A 354 -21.60 -0.70 52.85
C VAL A 354 -22.50 0.31 52.11
N ASP A 355 -21.94 1.46 51.81
CA ASP A 355 -22.63 2.53 51.11
C ASP A 355 -22.69 2.36 49.59
N ASN A 356 -23.48 3.16 48.93
CA ASN A 356 -23.65 3.18 47.49
C ASN A 356 -22.33 3.51 46.73
N ILE A 357 -21.46 4.34 47.32
CA ILE A 357 -20.18 4.72 46.72
C ILE A 357 -19.26 3.48 46.58
N THR A 358 -19.14 2.69 47.65
CA THR A 358 -18.37 1.46 47.67
C THR A 358 -18.92 0.44 46.67
N TYR A 359 -20.25 0.34 46.54
CA TYR A 359 -20.88 -0.52 45.53
C TYR A 359 -20.56 -0.09 44.08
N LEU A 360 -20.71 1.21 43.77
CA LEU A 360 -20.43 1.76 42.45
C LEU A 360 -18.94 1.65 42.08
N ASP A 361 -18.02 1.81 43.04
CA ASP A 361 -16.59 1.61 42.82
C ASP A 361 -16.29 0.16 42.47
N ALA A 362 -16.84 -0.81 43.19
CA ALA A 362 -16.69 -2.23 42.90
C ALA A 362 -17.26 -2.61 41.51
N LEU A 363 -18.44 -2.08 41.16
CA LEU A 363 -19.05 -2.25 39.83
C LEU A 363 -18.15 -1.66 38.74
N SER A 364 -17.67 -0.44 38.92
CA SER A 364 -16.82 0.25 37.94
C SER A 364 -15.50 -0.50 37.71
N LYS A 365 -14.85 -1.00 38.78
CA LYS A 365 -13.63 -1.82 38.67
C LYS A 365 -13.87 -3.15 37.93
N LYS A 366 -14.99 -3.84 38.23
CA LYS A 366 -15.37 -5.04 37.49
C LYS A 366 -15.52 -4.77 36.01
N ILE A 367 -16.30 -3.76 35.64
CA ILE A 367 -16.57 -3.36 34.25
C ILE A 367 -15.29 -2.97 33.52
N PHE A 368 -14.44 -2.16 34.17
CA PHE A 368 -13.16 -1.74 33.62
C PHE A 368 -12.24 -2.94 33.30
N ASN A 369 -12.12 -3.90 34.25
CA ASN A 369 -11.32 -5.10 34.04
C ASN A 369 -11.88 -5.98 32.90
N GLU A 370 -13.21 -6.14 32.81
CA GLU A 370 -13.86 -6.88 31.72
C GLU A 370 -13.59 -6.23 30.34
N ALA A 371 -13.72 -4.91 30.23
CA ALA A 371 -13.45 -4.17 29.02
C ALA A 371 -11.96 -4.29 28.60
N LEU A 372 -11.04 -4.12 29.55
CA LEU A 372 -9.60 -4.28 29.31
C LEU A 372 -9.23 -5.70 28.88
N TYR A 373 -9.85 -6.72 29.46
CA TYR A 373 -9.63 -8.11 29.07
C TYR A 373 -10.08 -8.39 27.63
N LYS A 374 -11.28 -7.90 27.25
CA LYS A 374 -11.76 -8.00 25.86
C LYS A 374 -10.84 -7.32 24.87
N GLN A 375 -10.37 -6.12 25.21
CA GLN A 375 -9.38 -5.40 24.42
C GLN A 375 -8.05 -6.16 24.30
N ALA A 376 -7.55 -6.71 25.42
CA ALA A 376 -6.29 -7.46 25.41
C ALA A 376 -6.37 -8.74 24.57
N LEU A 377 -7.51 -9.45 24.60
CA LEU A 377 -7.76 -10.64 23.80
C LEU A 377 -7.66 -10.33 22.29
N ASN A 378 -8.32 -9.27 21.85
CA ASN A 378 -8.29 -8.87 20.44
C ASN A 378 -6.93 -8.26 20.03
N ASN A 379 -6.27 -7.52 20.93
CA ASN A 379 -4.91 -7.01 20.70
C ASN A 379 -3.87 -8.14 20.57
N TYR A 380 -4.08 -9.28 21.26
CA TYR A 380 -3.24 -10.45 21.10
C TYR A 380 -3.39 -11.06 19.70
N GLU A 381 -4.62 -11.11 19.15
CA GLU A 381 -4.85 -11.54 17.77
C GLU A 381 -4.16 -10.62 16.75
N ILE A 382 -4.27 -9.29 16.94
CA ILE A 382 -3.57 -8.31 16.10
C ILE A 382 -2.04 -8.49 16.22
N ALA A 383 -1.53 -8.77 17.43
CA ALA A 383 -0.09 -8.99 17.62
C ALA A 383 0.40 -10.28 16.92
N LYS A 384 -0.41 -11.35 16.88
CA LYS A 384 -0.13 -12.56 16.09
C LYS A 384 0.01 -12.23 14.60
N ALA A 385 -0.94 -11.46 14.04
CA ALA A 385 -0.89 -11.04 12.65
C ALA A 385 0.35 -10.19 12.36
N ASN A 386 0.64 -9.19 13.20
CA ASN A 386 1.84 -8.35 13.06
C ASN A 386 3.13 -9.17 13.08
N TYR A 387 3.25 -10.17 13.95
CA TYR A 387 4.43 -11.02 14.01
C TYR A 387 4.59 -11.88 12.73
N TYR A 388 3.47 -12.40 12.17
CA TYR A 388 3.50 -13.08 10.87
C TYR A 388 3.99 -12.16 9.74
N PHE A 389 3.44 -10.96 9.65
CA PHE A 389 3.76 -10.05 8.55
C PHE A 389 5.19 -9.50 8.64
N ASN A 390 5.69 -9.22 9.85
CA ASN A 390 7.06 -8.76 10.06
C ASN A 390 8.11 -9.88 9.96
N SER A 391 7.70 -11.15 9.85
CA SER A 391 8.62 -12.26 9.59
C SER A 391 9.01 -12.42 8.12
N GLY A 392 8.45 -11.63 7.20
CA GLY A 392 8.71 -11.74 5.77
C GLY A 392 8.00 -12.91 5.07
N VAL A 393 7.26 -13.74 5.80
CA VAL A 393 6.53 -14.89 5.23
C VAL A 393 5.51 -14.44 4.19
N ASP A 394 5.38 -15.21 3.10
CA ASP A 394 4.38 -14.95 2.07
C ASP A 394 2.95 -14.99 2.62
N TYR A 395 2.21 -13.91 2.40
CA TYR A 395 0.83 -13.77 2.88
C TYR A 395 -0.11 -14.88 2.37
N LYS A 396 0.13 -15.43 1.17
CA LYS A 396 -0.67 -16.53 0.62
C LYS A 396 -0.54 -17.79 1.47
N SER A 397 0.66 -18.05 2.01
CA SER A 397 0.90 -19.18 2.92
C SER A 397 0.22 -18.98 4.28
N VAL A 398 0.14 -17.73 4.74
CA VAL A 398 -0.54 -17.34 5.99
C VAL A 398 -2.06 -17.50 5.84
N LEU A 399 -2.64 -16.97 4.76
CA LEU A 399 -4.09 -17.08 4.49
C LEU A 399 -4.59 -18.51 4.30
N LYS A 400 -3.72 -19.44 3.86
CA LYS A 400 -4.07 -20.87 3.80
C LYS A 400 -4.25 -21.49 5.19
N LYS A 401 -3.59 -20.94 6.21
CA LYS A 401 -3.67 -21.42 7.60
C LYS A 401 -4.84 -20.76 8.37
N TRP A 402 -5.29 -19.60 7.91
CA TRP A 402 -6.45 -18.88 8.45
C TRP A 402 -7.74 -19.35 7.74
#